data_4d28fda44a2382f2f4c75b216fa98bb8
#
_entry.id   4d28fda44a2382f2f4c75b216fa98bb8
#
_cell.length_a   1.000
_cell.length_b   1.000
_cell.length_c   1.000
_cell.angle_alpha   90.00
_cell.angle_beta   90.00
_cell.angle_gamma   90.00
#
_symmetry.space_group_name_H-M   'P 1'
#
loop_
_entity.id
_entity.type
_entity.pdbx_description
1 polymer ?
#
loop_
_entity_poly.entity_id
_entity_poly.type
_entity_poly.pdbx_seq_one_letter_code
_entity_poly.pdbx_strand_id
1 'polypeptide(L)'
;EALATIVEGLNKGNGAAKDAALDALLAWKGIEAADELFKVCQSAASDQVFDRALKRYVQLVSNPAFTRENRLLSLRKVMEIARTSEQKALILRQIQRADTFLALMYASEFLDSSDAAVRSAAVYAVWNIARNHPEYKGDNVKAILKRVLTMFDGEDARYDIDALKQHLDAMPDEVGFVSIFNGKDLTGWKGLVENPIARAKMKPAQLAKAQEKADENMRRDWKVENGLLVFDGTGYDNLCTEKQYGDFEMYVDWMLDPKGPEADAGIYLRGTPQVQIWDTSRVNVGAQVGSGGLYNNQVNESKPSKVADNKLGEWNSFYIKMVGDRVTVVLNGEKVVDNVILENYWDRKLPIFPVEQIEMQAHGSK
;
A
#
# COMPACT_ATOMS: atom_id res chain seq x y z
N GLU A 1 -15.92 -18.37 -20.36
CA GLU A 1 -17.27 -19.00 -20.33
C GLU A 1 -17.39 -19.99 -19.18
N ALA A 2 -16.53 -20.99 -19.03
CA ALA A 2 -16.64 -22.03 -18.00
C ALA A 2 -16.66 -21.48 -16.56
N LEU A 3 -15.78 -20.51 -16.22
CA LEU A 3 -15.79 -19.88 -14.89
C LEU A 3 -17.11 -19.13 -14.64
N ALA A 4 -17.63 -18.42 -15.65
CA ALA A 4 -18.91 -17.70 -15.52
C ALA A 4 -20.08 -18.67 -15.23
N THR A 5 -20.09 -19.84 -15.85
CA THR A 5 -21.09 -20.88 -15.58
C THR A 5 -21.00 -21.40 -14.14
N ILE A 6 -19.78 -21.61 -13.62
CA ILE A 6 -19.56 -22.00 -12.23
C ILE A 6 -20.07 -20.91 -11.27
N VAL A 7 -19.75 -19.65 -11.54
CA VAL A 7 -20.20 -18.51 -10.73
C VAL A 7 -21.73 -18.40 -10.77
N GLU A 8 -22.37 -18.62 -11.91
CA GLU A 8 -23.82 -18.66 -12.00
C GLU A 8 -24.42 -19.79 -11.17
N GLY A 9 -23.81 -20.97 -11.21
CA GLY A 9 -24.21 -22.11 -10.37
C GLY A 9 -24.09 -21.83 -8.88
N LEU A 10 -23.05 -21.10 -8.45
CA LEU A 10 -22.90 -20.65 -7.06
C LEU A 10 -23.99 -19.67 -6.63
N ASN A 11 -24.34 -18.73 -7.51
CA ASN A 11 -25.25 -17.62 -7.18
C ASN A 11 -26.73 -18.03 -7.28
N LYS A 12 -27.08 -18.86 -8.28
CA LYS A 12 -28.46 -19.22 -8.59
C LYS A 12 -28.81 -20.67 -8.26
N GLY A 13 -27.81 -21.54 -8.09
CA GLY A 13 -27.98 -22.94 -7.76
C GLY A 13 -28.45 -23.17 -6.33
N ASN A 14 -29.05 -24.31 -6.07
CA ASN A 14 -29.42 -24.78 -4.74
C ASN A 14 -28.98 -26.23 -4.55
N GLY A 15 -28.86 -26.67 -3.29
CA GLY A 15 -28.48 -28.04 -2.94
C GLY A 15 -27.27 -28.57 -3.72
N ALA A 16 -27.40 -29.76 -4.30
CA ALA A 16 -26.31 -30.44 -5.01
C ALA A 16 -25.71 -29.64 -6.18
N ALA A 17 -26.49 -28.80 -6.86
CA ALA A 17 -26.00 -27.96 -7.96
C ALA A 17 -25.05 -26.88 -7.45
N LYS A 18 -25.38 -26.27 -6.31
CA LYS A 18 -24.50 -25.26 -5.68
C LYS A 18 -23.23 -25.92 -5.13
N ASP A 19 -23.33 -27.09 -4.53
CA ASP A 19 -22.19 -27.85 -4.01
C ASP A 19 -21.23 -28.25 -5.14
N ALA A 20 -21.76 -28.73 -6.27
CA ALA A 20 -20.97 -29.05 -7.47
C ALA A 20 -20.26 -27.81 -8.04
N ALA A 21 -20.93 -26.66 -8.08
CA ALA A 21 -20.34 -25.40 -8.53
C ALA A 21 -19.21 -24.94 -7.58
N LEU A 22 -19.39 -25.09 -6.27
CA LEU A 22 -18.35 -24.82 -5.29
C LEU A 22 -17.13 -25.72 -5.48
N ASP A 23 -17.33 -27.02 -5.63
CA ASP A 23 -16.24 -27.98 -5.86
C ASP A 23 -15.50 -27.66 -7.17
N ALA A 24 -16.22 -27.29 -8.22
CA ALA A 24 -15.61 -26.86 -9.48
C ALA A 24 -14.77 -25.57 -9.32
N LEU A 25 -15.26 -24.58 -8.56
CA LEU A 25 -14.49 -23.36 -8.28
C LEU A 25 -13.24 -23.66 -7.45
N LEU A 26 -13.35 -24.51 -6.43
CA LEU A 26 -12.21 -24.93 -5.60
C LEU A 26 -11.15 -25.70 -6.40
N ALA A 27 -11.55 -26.43 -7.46
CA ALA A 27 -10.67 -27.14 -8.37
C ALA A 27 -10.08 -26.25 -9.48
N TRP A 28 -10.59 -25.03 -9.66
CA TRP A 28 -10.15 -24.13 -10.72
C TRP A 28 -8.68 -23.75 -10.56
N LYS A 29 -7.91 -23.80 -11.66
CA LYS A 29 -6.45 -23.58 -11.61
C LYS A 29 -6.03 -22.17 -12.01
N GLY A 30 -6.87 -21.45 -12.72
CA GLY A 30 -6.58 -20.11 -13.20
C GLY A 30 -6.72 -19.06 -12.09
N ILE A 31 -5.86 -18.04 -12.16
CA ILE A 31 -5.82 -16.95 -11.17
C ILE A 31 -7.08 -16.07 -11.21
N GLU A 32 -7.80 -16.09 -12.31
CA GLU A 32 -9.06 -15.36 -12.52
C GLU A 32 -10.19 -15.79 -11.55
N ALA A 33 -10.05 -16.95 -10.91
CA ALA A 33 -10.99 -17.40 -9.89
C ALA A 33 -10.75 -16.80 -8.49
N ALA A 34 -9.67 -16.06 -8.28
CA ALA A 34 -9.31 -15.53 -6.95
C ALA A 34 -10.41 -14.65 -6.35
N ASP A 35 -10.96 -13.72 -7.13
CA ASP A 35 -12.03 -12.83 -6.67
C ASP A 35 -13.29 -13.60 -6.24
N GLU A 36 -13.66 -14.62 -7.01
CA GLU A 36 -14.85 -15.43 -6.70
C GLU A 36 -14.63 -16.30 -5.45
N LEU A 37 -13.41 -16.83 -5.28
CA LEU A 37 -13.06 -17.54 -4.04
C LEU A 37 -13.08 -16.61 -2.82
N PHE A 38 -12.63 -15.37 -2.96
CA PHE A 38 -12.71 -14.39 -1.88
C PHE A 38 -14.17 -14.08 -1.51
N LYS A 39 -15.06 -13.92 -2.48
CA LYS A 39 -16.51 -13.77 -2.23
C LYS A 39 -17.08 -14.98 -1.50
N VAL A 40 -16.66 -16.20 -1.85
CA VAL A 40 -17.06 -17.41 -1.12
C VAL A 40 -16.57 -17.33 0.34
N CYS A 41 -15.33 -16.90 0.59
CA CYS A 41 -14.85 -16.69 1.96
C CYS A 41 -15.73 -15.69 2.73
N GLN A 42 -16.07 -14.55 2.11
CA GLN A 42 -16.91 -13.53 2.76
C GLN A 42 -18.32 -14.01 3.10
N SER A 43 -18.91 -14.87 2.27
CA SER A 43 -20.29 -15.35 2.40
C SER A 43 -20.43 -16.73 3.06
N ALA A 44 -19.34 -17.43 3.34
CA ALA A 44 -19.35 -18.79 3.88
C ALA A 44 -19.92 -18.83 5.30
N ALA A 45 -21.06 -19.50 5.48
CA ALA A 45 -21.68 -19.77 6.78
C ALA A 45 -21.00 -20.95 7.51
N SER A 46 -20.44 -21.90 6.77
CA SER A 46 -19.72 -23.08 7.30
C SER A 46 -18.22 -22.82 7.39
N ASP A 47 -17.63 -23.11 8.53
CA ASP A 47 -16.17 -23.01 8.72
C ASP A 47 -15.41 -23.95 7.80
N GLN A 48 -15.99 -25.11 7.44
CA GLN A 48 -15.38 -26.04 6.49
C GLN A 48 -15.31 -25.44 5.08
N VAL A 49 -16.39 -24.80 4.61
CA VAL A 49 -16.41 -24.12 3.30
C VAL A 49 -15.45 -22.94 3.31
N PHE A 50 -15.47 -22.16 4.38
CA PHE A 50 -14.56 -21.03 4.58
C PHE A 50 -13.09 -21.48 4.49
N ASP A 51 -12.70 -22.51 5.24
CA ASP A 51 -11.33 -22.99 5.29
C ASP A 51 -10.84 -23.49 3.92
N ARG A 52 -11.70 -24.26 3.22
CA ARG A 52 -11.38 -24.75 1.86
C ARG A 52 -11.20 -23.60 0.88
N ALA A 53 -12.11 -22.62 0.90
CA ALA A 53 -12.06 -21.46 0.01
C ALA A 53 -10.85 -20.57 0.32
N LEU A 54 -10.56 -20.31 1.60
CA LEU A 54 -9.41 -19.53 2.03
C LEU A 54 -8.10 -20.18 1.59
N LYS A 55 -7.92 -21.47 1.84
CA LYS A 55 -6.70 -22.20 1.44
C LYS A 55 -6.51 -22.15 -0.08
N ARG A 56 -7.61 -22.29 -0.84
CA ARG A 56 -7.54 -22.22 -2.30
C ARG A 56 -7.24 -20.79 -2.78
N TYR A 57 -7.87 -19.79 -2.21
CA TYR A 57 -7.58 -18.37 -2.49
C TYR A 57 -6.09 -18.08 -2.24
N VAL A 58 -5.58 -18.42 -1.06
CA VAL A 58 -4.16 -18.21 -0.68
C VAL A 58 -3.22 -18.88 -1.68
N GLN A 59 -3.56 -20.10 -2.14
CA GLN A 59 -2.77 -20.80 -3.15
C GLN A 59 -2.77 -20.07 -4.49
N LEU A 60 -3.91 -19.57 -4.94
CA LEU A 60 -4.02 -18.87 -6.24
C LEU A 60 -3.28 -17.52 -6.21
N VAL A 61 -3.48 -16.70 -5.18
CA VAL A 61 -2.85 -15.38 -5.10
C VAL A 61 -1.34 -15.46 -4.84
N SER A 62 -0.84 -16.61 -4.40
CA SER A 62 0.59 -16.90 -4.28
C SER A 62 1.25 -17.31 -5.62
N ASN A 63 0.47 -17.37 -6.71
CA ASN A 63 0.99 -17.71 -8.03
C ASN A 63 1.95 -16.62 -8.55
N PRO A 64 3.08 -16.99 -9.20
CA PRO A 64 4.01 -16.04 -9.81
C PRO A 64 3.43 -15.09 -10.87
N ALA A 65 2.22 -15.38 -11.40
CA ALA A 65 1.52 -14.49 -12.31
C ALA A 65 1.08 -13.17 -11.64
N PHE A 66 0.92 -13.15 -10.30
CA PHE A 66 0.76 -11.90 -9.56
C PHE A 66 2.13 -11.26 -9.30
N THR A 67 2.22 -9.93 -9.35
CA THR A 67 3.38 -9.21 -8.84
C THR A 67 3.54 -9.47 -7.34
N ARG A 68 4.74 -9.23 -6.80
CA ARG A 68 5.01 -9.42 -5.37
C ARG A 68 4.11 -8.52 -4.51
N GLU A 69 3.89 -7.29 -4.95
CA GLU A 69 3.04 -6.29 -4.31
C GLU A 69 1.56 -6.75 -4.32
N ASN A 70 1.05 -7.20 -5.45
CA ASN A 70 -0.33 -7.70 -5.53
C ASN A 70 -0.54 -8.99 -4.73
N ARG A 71 0.48 -9.86 -4.63
CA ARG A 71 0.43 -11.00 -3.69
C ARG A 71 0.27 -10.53 -2.25
N LEU A 72 1.10 -9.56 -1.83
CA LEU A 72 1.01 -9.01 -0.48
C LEU A 72 -0.36 -8.38 -0.22
N LEU A 73 -0.86 -7.54 -1.12
CA LEU A 73 -2.16 -6.90 -0.98
C LEU A 73 -3.30 -7.93 -0.87
N SER A 74 -3.27 -8.98 -1.71
CA SER A 74 -4.26 -10.05 -1.68
C SER A 74 -4.19 -10.89 -0.40
N LEU A 75 -2.98 -11.15 0.10
CA LEU A 75 -2.77 -11.88 1.35
C LEU A 75 -3.18 -11.06 2.57
N ARG A 76 -2.94 -9.74 2.57
CA ARG A 76 -3.44 -8.83 3.60
C ARG A 76 -4.97 -8.81 3.63
N LYS A 77 -5.60 -8.74 2.46
CA LYS A 77 -7.06 -8.77 2.31
C LYS A 77 -7.69 -10.02 2.96
N VAL A 78 -7.12 -11.19 2.75
CA VAL A 78 -7.65 -12.43 3.34
C VAL A 78 -7.26 -12.60 4.80
N MET A 79 -6.16 -11.99 5.26
CA MET A 79 -5.76 -11.97 6.67
C MET A 79 -6.83 -11.30 7.55
N GLU A 80 -7.48 -10.24 7.06
CA GLU A 80 -8.53 -9.51 7.77
C GLU A 80 -9.75 -10.37 8.12
N ILE A 81 -10.02 -11.40 7.32
CA ILE A 81 -11.17 -12.31 7.52
C ILE A 81 -10.78 -13.70 8.03
N ALA A 82 -9.50 -13.97 8.21
CA ALA A 82 -9.02 -15.26 8.74
C ALA A 82 -9.57 -15.51 10.16
N ARG A 83 -10.11 -16.70 10.39
CA ARG A 83 -10.85 -17.08 11.60
C ARG A 83 -9.98 -17.80 12.63
N THR A 84 -8.97 -18.55 12.16
CA THR A 84 -8.14 -19.41 13.05
C THR A 84 -6.66 -19.02 12.98
N SER A 85 -5.92 -19.41 14.01
CA SER A 85 -4.49 -19.22 14.09
C SER A 85 -3.74 -19.96 12.98
N GLU A 86 -4.20 -21.15 12.62
CA GLU A 86 -3.62 -21.94 11.53
C GLU A 86 -3.77 -21.24 10.19
N GLN A 87 -4.92 -20.61 9.94
CA GLN A 87 -5.15 -19.82 8.73
C GLN A 87 -4.25 -18.59 8.68
N LYS A 88 -4.12 -17.86 9.79
CA LYS A 88 -3.21 -16.70 9.90
C LYS A 88 -1.76 -17.10 9.70
N ALA A 89 -1.32 -18.19 10.33
CA ALA A 89 0.04 -18.72 10.16
C ALA A 89 0.29 -19.18 8.71
N LEU A 90 -0.70 -19.78 8.04
CA LEU A 90 -0.62 -20.14 6.61
C LEU A 90 -0.41 -18.89 5.75
N ILE A 91 -1.18 -17.84 5.99
CA ILE A 91 -1.09 -16.58 5.25
C ILE A 91 0.30 -15.95 5.45
N LEU A 92 0.81 -15.88 6.69
CA LEU A 92 2.15 -15.35 6.99
C LEU A 92 3.26 -16.10 6.26
N ARG A 93 3.17 -17.43 6.17
CA ARG A 93 4.12 -18.24 5.37
C ARG A 93 4.08 -17.89 3.88
N GLN A 94 2.94 -17.44 3.35
CA GLN A 94 2.85 -16.98 1.96
C GLN A 94 3.31 -15.51 1.80
N ILE A 95 3.07 -14.66 2.81
CA ILE A 95 3.60 -13.29 2.85
C ILE A 95 5.13 -13.30 2.77
N GLN A 96 5.80 -14.25 3.41
CA GLN A 96 7.24 -14.46 3.23
C GLN A 96 7.63 -14.58 1.76
N ARG A 97 6.80 -15.22 0.93
CA ARG A 97 7.07 -15.41 -0.51
C ARG A 97 6.74 -14.18 -1.37
N ALA A 98 6.02 -13.21 -0.84
CA ALA A 98 5.90 -11.91 -1.49
C ALA A 98 7.25 -11.20 -1.50
N ASP A 99 8.07 -11.39 -0.46
CA ASP A 99 9.50 -11.09 -0.43
C ASP A 99 9.81 -9.63 -0.79
N THR A 100 9.01 -8.70 -0.21
CA THR A 100 9.15 -7.24 -0.38
C THR A 100 9.42 -6.56 0.95
N PHE A 101 9.91 -5.31 0.92
CA PHE A 101 10.07 -4.48 2.12
C PHE A 101 8.74 -4.36 2.90
N LEU A 102 7.64 -4.09 2.20
CA LEU A 102 6.32 -3.99 2.84
C LEU A 102 5.84 -5.33 3.41
N ALA A 103 6.23 -6.46 2.81
CA ALA A 103 5.93 -7.79 3.37
C ALA A 103 6.66 -8.03 4.70
N LEU A 104 7.93 -7.59 4.80
CA LEU A 104 8.68 -7.63 6.06
C LEU A 104 8.01 -6.76 7.12
N MET A 105 7.65 -5.52 6.78
CA MET A 105 6.98 -4.60 7.70
C MET A 105 5.64 -5.15 8.17
N TYR A 106 4.82 -5.66 7.27
CA TYR A 106 3.52 -6.24 7.61
C TYR A 106 3.65 -7.50 8.48
N ALA A 107 4.56 -8.41 8.14
CA ALA A 107 4.80 -9.59 8.97
C ALA A 107 5.26 -9.21 10.39
N SER A 108 6.01 -8.12 10.55
CA SER A 108 6.50 -7.67 11.85
C SER A 108 5.38 -7.22 12.82
N GLU A 109 4.22 -6.84 12.32
CA GLU A 109 3.05 -6.48 13.14
C GLU A 109 2.51 -7.68 13.95
N PHE A 110 2.79 -8.90 13.51
CA PHE A 110 2.35 -10.13 14.16
C PHE A 110 3.36 -10.71 15.17
N LEU A 111 4.49 -10.05 15.38
CA LEU A 111 5.48 -10.47 16.38
C LEU A 111 4.95 -10.40 17.83
N ASP A 112 3.95 -9.55 18.08
CA ASP A 112 3.30 -9.43 19.39
C ASP A 112 2.05 -10.31 19.53
N SER A 113 1.80 -11.21 18.58
CA SER A 113 0.66 -12.12 18.67
C SER A 113 0.72 -12.98 19.94
N SER A 114 -0.38 -13.06 20.67
CA SER A 114 -0.53 -13.97 21.80
C SER A 114 -0.51 -15.43 21.37
N ASP A 115 -0.89 -15.71 20.11
CA ASP A 115 -0.87 -17.06 19.55
C ASP A 115 0.54 -17.45 19.11
N ALA A 116 1.04 -18.57 19.62
CA ALA A 116 2.41 -19.04 19.36
C ALA A 116 2.64 -19.42 17.88
N ALA A 117 1.65 -20.01 17.22
CA ALA A 117 1.78 -20.41 15.82
C ALA A 117 1.84 -19.20 14.88
N VAL A 118 1.02 -18.19 15.15
CA VAL A 118 1.02 -16.92 14.40
C VAL A 118 2.35 -16.18 14.64
N ARG A 119 2.77 -16.07 15.90
CA ARG A 119 4.04 -15.41 16.26
C ARG A 119 5.24 -16.11 15.62
N SER A 120 5.32 -17.42 15.68
CA SER A 120 6.39 -18.18 15.04
C SER A 120 6.42 -18.00 13.52
N ALA A 121 5.25 -18.03 12.86
CA ALA A 121 5.17 -17.78 11.42
C ALA A 121 5.64 -16.35 11.06
N ALA A 122 5.33 -15.35 11.88
CA ALA A 122 5.80 -13.98 11.71
C ALA A 122 7.32 -13.87 11.87
N VAL A 123 7.90 -14.50 12.90
CA VAL A 123 9.35 -14.53 13.13
C VAL A 123 10.09 -15.03 11.90
N TYR A 124 9.68 -16.18 11.37
CA TYR A 124 10.32 -16.75 10.18
C TYR A 124 10.03 -15.95 8.91
N ALA A 125 8.84 -15.36 8.77
CA ALA A 125 8.55 -14.49 7.63
C ALA A 125 9.46 -13.26 7.60
N VAL A 126 9.59 -12.56 8.73
CA VAL A 126 10.49 -11.40 8.86
C VAL A 126 11.93 -11.78 8.58
N TRP A 127 12.43 -12.83 9.23
CA TRP A 127 13.82 -13.25 9.07
C TRP A 127 14.15 -13.69 7.65
N ASN A 128 13.31 -14.51 7.04
CA ASN A 128 13.58 -15.02 5.70
C ASN A 128 13.55 -13.91 4.64
N ILE A 129 12.66 -12.91 4.77
CA ILE A 129 12.67 -11.74 3.88
C ILE A 129 13.95 -10.93 4.10
N ALA A 130 14.28 -10.59 5.35
CA ALA A 130 15.47 -9.80 5.64
C ALA A 130 16.76 -10.47 5.18
N ARG A 131 16.86 -11.78 5.36
CA ARG A 131 18.02 -12.57 4.92
C ARG A 131 18.22 -12.54 3.41
N ASN A 132 17.14 -12.54 2.64
CA ASN A 132 17.19 -12.48 1.17
C ASN A 132 17.49 -11.07 0.66
N HIS A 133 17.27 -10.03 1.46
CA HIS A 133 17.31 -8.63 1.09
C HIS A 133 18.16 -7.80 2.06
N PRO A 134 19.51 -7.92 2.00
CA PRO A 134 20.40 -7.13 2.85
C PRO A 134 20.30 -5.62 2.60
N GLU A 135 19.68 -5.21 1.51
CA GLU A 135 19.34 -3.81 1.23
C GLU A 135 18.19 -3.28 2.08
N TYR A 136 17.38 -4.15 2.73
CA TYR A 136 16.34 -3.73 3.68
C TYR A 136 16.99 -3.46 5.04
N LYS A 137 17.33 -2.21 5.30
CA LYS A 137 18.16 -1.75 6.39
C LYS A 137 17.61 -0.47 7.01
N GLY A 138 18.29 0.00 8.04
CA GLY A 138 17.90 1.19 8.81
C GLY A 138 17.44 0.86 10.22
N ASP A 139 17.27 1.90 11.04
CA ASP A 139 16.98 1.77 12.48
C ASP A 139 15.73 0.94 12.76
N ASN A 140 14.68 1.12 11.96
CA ASN A 140 13.43 0.39 12.15
C ASN A 140 13.60 -1.12 11.86
N VAL A 141 14.22 -1.47 10.74
CA VAL A 141 14.51 -2.87 10.38
C VAL A 141 15.45 -3.50 11.42
N LYS A 142 16.49 -2.77 11.84
CA LYS A 142 17.42 -3.24 12.90
C LYS A 142 16.69 -3.53 14.21
N ALA A 143 15.75 -2.66 14.61
CA ALA A 143 14.94 -2.87 15.80
C ALA A 143 14.03 -4.11 15.70
N ILE A 144 13.37 -4.30 14.55
CA ILE A 144 12.54 -5.48 14.28
C ILE A 144 13.39 -6.75 14.36
N LEU A 145 14.55 -6.78 13.71
CA LEU A 145 15.42 -7.95 13.68
C LEU A 145 16.02 -8.27 15.07
N LYS A 146 16.34 -7.28 15.89
CA LYS A 146 16.76 -7.50 17.28
C LYS A 146 15.65 -8.16 18.10
N ARG A 147 14.38 -7.82 17.86
CA ARG A 147 13.24 -8.51 18.49
C ARG A 147 13.14 -9.95 18.01
N VAL A 148 13.20 -10.18 16.71
CA VAL A 148 13.18 -11.53 16.10
C VAL A 148 14.27 -12.42 16.69
N LEU A 149 15.47 -11.88 16.92
CA LEU A 149 16.60 -12.61 17.51
C LEU A 149 16.27 -13.24 18.87
N THR A 150 15.39 -12.62 19.65
CA THR A 150 14.97 -13.12 20.97
C THR A 150 13.76 -14.04 20.93
N MET A 151 13.18 -14.28 19.76
CA MET A 151 11.92 -15.00 19.58
C MET A 151 12.05 -16.36 18.87
N PHE A 152 13.26 -16.73 18.45
CA PHE A 152 13.49 -18.04 17.87
C PHE A 152 13.34 -19.15 18.92
N ASP A 153 12.63 -20.21 18.55
CA ASP A 153 12.35 -21.37 19.38
C ASP A 153 12.86 -22.64 18.74
N GLY A 154 13.32 -23.59 19.55
CA GLY A 154 13.73 -24.94 19.15
C GLY A 154 15.24 -25.11 18.99
N GLU A 155 15.66 -26.39 18.91
CA GLU A 155 17.09 -26.77 18.82
C GLU A 155 17.73 -26.32 17.49
N ASP A 156 16.97 -26.33 16.41
CA ASP A 156 17.42 -25.92 15.07
C ASP A 156 17.56 -24.40 14.94
N ALA A 157 16.98 -23.61 15.85
CA ALA A 157 17.02 -22.16 15.83
C ALA A 157 18.45 -21.59 15.93
N ARG A 158 19.42 -22.36 16.40
CA ARG A 158 20.80 -21.90 16.58
C ARG A 158 21.42 -21.37 15.30
N TYR A 159 21.15 -22.01 14.17
CA TYR A 159 21.68 -21.55 12.88
C TYR A 159 21.08 -20.23 12.44
N ASP A 160 19.77 -20.06 12.64
CA ASP A 160 19.08 -18.80 12.33
C ASP A 160 19.53 -17.67 13.27
N ILE A 161 19.71 -17.97 14.55
CA ILE A 161 20.24 -17.01 15.54
C ILE A 161 21.64 -16.54 15.16
N ASP A 162 22.56 -17.45 14.81
CA ASP A 162 23.93 -17.09 14.44
C ASP A 162 23.96 -16.31 13.12
N ALA A 163 23.14 -16.70 12.13
CA ALA A 163 23.03 -16.00 10.86
C ALA A 163 22.42 -14.60 11.04
N LEU A 164 21.41 -14.45 11.90
CA LEU A 164 20.79 -13.14 12.16
C LEU A 164 21.73 -12.21 12.91
N LYS A 165 22.54 -12.72 13.86
CA LYS A 165 23.59 -11.93 14.51
C LYS A 165 24.59 -11.38 13.49
N GLN A 166 25.10 -12.24 12.60
CA GLN A 166 26.01 -11.81 11.52
C GLN A 166 25.36 -10.76 10.61
N HIS A 167 24.08 -10.94 10.28
CA HIS A 167 23.33 -9.98 9.47
C HIS A 167 23.19 -8.61 10.16
N LEU A 168 22.89 -8.60 11.47
CA LEU A 168 22.80 -7.39 12.28
C LEU A 168 24.17 -6.69 12.42
N ASP A 169 25.25 -7.44 12.61
CA ASP A 169 26.61 -6.90 12.73
C ASP A 169 27.08 -6.28 11.41
N ALA A 170 26.66 -6.80 10.26
CA ALA A 170 26.96 -6.27 8.97
C ALA A 170 26.09 -5.08 8.53
N MET A 171 24.97 -4.85 9.22
CA MET A 171 24.02 -3.80 8.87
C MET A 171 24.58 -2.41 9.21
N PRO A 172 24.68 -1.48 8.23
CA PRO A 172 25.17 -0.13 8.48
C PRO A 172 24.25 0.64 9.44
N ASP A 173 24.84 1.63 10.14
CA ASP A 173 24.10 2.57 10.95
C ASP A 173 23.53 3.67 10.04
N GLU A 174 22.23 3.56 9.77
CA GLU A 174 21.48 4.54 8.98
C GLU A 174 20.01 4.55 9.41
N VAL A 175 19.35 5.68 9.21
CA VAL A 175 17.94 5.86 9.59
C VAL A 175 17.02 4.92 8.79
N GLY A 176 17.25 4.80 7.48
CA GLY A 176 16.40 4.01 6.58
C GLY A 176 14.99 4.59 6.43
N PHE A 177 14.04 3.72 6.11
CA PHE A 177 12.62 4.11 6.02
C PHE A 177 12.01 4.34 7.40
N VAL A 178 11.29 5.45 7.53
CA VAL A 178 10.51 5.80 8.73
C VAL A 178 9.04 5.98 8.35
N SER A 179 8.15 5.58 9.26
CA SER A 179 6.71 5.86 9.05
C SER A 179 6.46 7.37 9.21
N ILE A 180 5.85 7.98 8.19
CA ILE A 180 5.41 9.37 8.24
C ILE A 180 3.96 9.53 8.71
N PHE A 181 3.25 8.40 8.88
CA PHE A 181 1.92 8.34 9.46
C PHE A 181 1.92 7.30 10.59
N ASN A 182 1.44 7.69 11.76
CA ASN A 182 1.49 6.84 12.96
C ASN A 182 0.29 5.90 13.13
N GLY A 183 -0.72 5.97 12.24
CA GLY A 183 -1.94 5.17 12.30
C GLY A 183 -2.90 5.53 13.44
N LYS A 184 -2.65 6.59 14.21
CA LYS A 184 -3.43 6.96 15.41
C LYS A 184 -4.06 8.34 15.31
N ASP A 185 -3.30 9.31 14.80
CA ASP A 185 -3.70 10.71 14.70
C ASP A 185 -2.94 11.42 13.58
N LEU A 186 -3.20 12.72 13.41
CA LEU A 186 -2.58 13.56 12.40
C LEU A 186 -1.25 14.19 12.85
N THR A 187 -0.60 13.68 13.90
CA THR A 187 0.72 14.16 14.32
C THR A 187 1.74 14.03 13.18
N GLY A 188 2.49 15.07 12.89
CA GLY A 188 3.43 15.16 11.78
C GLY A 188 2.80 15.66 10.47
N TRP A 189 1.50 15.96 10.49
CA TRP A 189 0.74 16.49 9.36
C TRP A 189 0.08 17.82 9.71
N LYS A 190 -0.11 18.66 8.70
CA LYS A 190 -0.79 19.96 8.82
C LYS A 190 -1.61 20.25 7.56
N GLY A 191 -2.53 21.20 7.67
CA GLY A 191 -3.23 21.74 6.51
C GLY A 191 -2.27 22.50 5.59
N LEU A 192 -2.43 22.34 4.29
CA LEU A 192 -1.60 23.06 3.32
C LEU A 192 -2.04 24.51 3.23
N VAL A 193 -1.08 25.43 3.34
CA VAL A 193 -1.25 26.86 3.04
C VAL A 193 -0.66 27.14 1.68
N GLU A 194 -1.48 27.45 0.67
CA GLU A 194 -1.05 27.90 -0.64
C GLU A 194 0.05 27.02 -1.30
N ASN A 195 0.48 27.41 -2.47
CA ASN A 195 1.66 26.82 -3.10
C ASN A 195 2.97 27.43 -2.51
N PRO A 196 4.13 26.78 -2.72
CA PRO A 196 5.39 27.23 -2.15
C PRO A 196 5.79 28.67 -2.53
N ILE A 197 5.49 29.11 -3.75
CA ILE A 197 5.83 30.44 -4.21
C ILE A 197 4.98 31.53 -3.50
N ALA A 198 3.68 31.26 -3.36
CA ALA A 198 2.77 32.17 -2.66
C ALA A 198 3.10 32.20 -1.16
N ARG A 199 3.35 31.04 -0.56
CA ARG A 199 3.72 30.89 0.84
C ARG A 199 4.99 31.67 1.21
N ALA A 200 6.01 31.62 0.35
CA ALA A 200 7.27 32.33 0.54
C ALA A 200 7.13 33.87 0.55
N LYS A 201 6.05 34.40 -0.02
CA LYS A 201 5.77 35.85 -0.04
C LYS A 201 4.96 36.32 1.17
N MET A 202 4.44 35.42 1.98
CA MET A 202 3.63 35.75 3.15
C MET A 202 4.51 36.30 4.28
N LYS A 203 4.01 37.34 4.96
CA LYS A 203 4.59 37.77 6.22
C LYS A 203 4.32 36.74 7.32
N PRO A 204 5.20 36.60 8.33
CA PRO A 204 5.04 35.59 9.37
C PRO A 204 3.65 35.57 10.03
N ALA A 205 3.08 36.75 10.36
CA ALA A 205 1.74 36.81 10.96
C ALA A 205 0.62 36.40 10.01
N GLN A 206 0.76 36.68 8.70
CA GLN A 206 -0.19 36.18 7.69
C GLN A 206 -0.12 34.70 7.53
N LEU A 207 1.10 34.13 7.47
CA LEU A 207 1.32 32.69 7.37
C LEU A 207 0.76 31.96 8.59
N ALA A 208 1.00 32.48 9.81
CA ALA A 208 0.48 31.89 11.04
C ALA A 208 -1.06 31.82 11.03
N LYS A 209 -1.73 32.92 10.68
CA LYS A 209 -3.20 32.98 10.58
C LYS A 209 -3.74 32.05 9.48
N ALA A 210 -3.08 31.99 8.33
CA ALA A 210 -3.45 31.08 7.25
C ALA A 210 -3.27 29.62 7.65
N GLN A 211 -2.20 29.31 8.42
CA GLN A 211 -1.96 27.96 8.94
C GLN A 211 -3.05 27.51 9.92
N GLU A 212 -3.47 28.38 10.85
CA GLU A 212 -4.58 28.07 11.76
C GLU A 212 -5.84 27.67 10.98
N LYS A 213 -6.16 28.42 9.92
CA LYS A 213 -7.32 28.12 9.08
C LYS A 213 -7.15 26.82 8.29
N ALA A 214 -5.97 26.59 7.72
CA ALA A 214 -5.67 25.36 6.99
C ALA A 214 -5.74 24.12 7.92
N ASP A 215 -5.27 24.24 9.15
CA ASP A 215 -5.35 23.16 10.15
C ASP A 215 -6.79 22.89 10.62
N GLU A 216 -7.65 23.90 10.70
CA GLU A 216 -9.09 23.69 10.93
C GLU A 216 -9.73 22.90 9.79
N ASN A 217 -9.43 23.27 8.53
CA ASN A 217 -9.93 22.56 7.36
C ASN A 217 -9.41 21.13 7.31
N MET A 218 -8.13 20.93 7.60
CA MET A 218 -7.54 19.60 7.72
C MET A 218 -8.31 18.72 8.72
N ARG A 219 -8.54 19.22 9.93
CA ARG A 219 -9.28 18.48 10.99
C ARG A 219 -10.74 18.21 10.63
N ARG A 220 -11.36 19.03 9.78
CA ARG A 220 -12.69 18.80 9.26
C ARG A 220 -12.72 17.68 8.23
N ASP A 221 -11.79 17.68 7.27
CA ASP A 221 -11.85 16.90 6.03
C ASP A 221 -11.02 15.61 6.08
N TRP A 222 -9.99 15.57 6.94
CA TRP A 222 -9.10 14.43 7.09
C TRP A 222 -9.25 13.78 8.46
N LYS A 223 -9.37 12.46 8.49
CA LYS A 223 -9.61 11.67 9.69
C LYS A 223 -8.66 10.47 9.76
N VAL A 224 -8.51 9.94 10.95
CA VAL A 224 -7.85 8.65 11.16
C VAL A 224 -8.92 7.64 11.58
N GLU A 225 -9.14 6.64 10.75
CA GLU A 225 -10.14 5.60 10.96
C GLU A 225 -9.49 4.23 10.79
N ASN A 226 -9.55 3.38 11.81
CA ASN A 226 -8.98 2.02 11.78
C ASN A 226 -7.49 1.96 11.34
N GLY A 227 -6.69 2.93 11.75
CA GLY A 227 -5.28 3.01 11.36
C GLY A 227 -5.03 3.59 9.97
N LEU A 228 -6.05 4.08 9.29
CA LEU A 228 -5.98 4.67 7.95
C LEU A 228 -6.12 6.18 8.00
N LEU A 229 -5.38 6.87 7.13
CA LEU A 229 -5.59 8.28 6.84
C LEU A 229 -6.71 8.39 5.79
N VAL A 230 -7.84 8.98 6.18
CA VAL A 230 -9.06 9.03 5.37
C VAL A 230 -9.42 10.47 5.06
N PHE A 231 -9.61 10.77 3.77
CA PHE A 231 -10.26 11.98 3.32
C PHE A 231 -11.77 11.77 3.25
N ASP A 232 -12.57 12.66 3.82
CA ASP A 232 -14.04 12.47 3.91
C ASP A 232 -14.82 12.89 2.65
N GLY A 233 -14.14 13.47 1.67
CA GLY A 233 -14.70 13.76 0.36
C GLY A 233 -15.43 15.10 0.23
N THR A 234 -15.28 16.04 1.17
CA THR A 234 -16.07 17.29 1.16
C THR A 234 -15.29 18.56 0.79
N GLY A 235 -13.96 18.52 0.79
CA GLY A 235 -13.11 19.71 0.57
C GLY A 235 -12.12 19.55 -0.57
N TYR A 236 -11.34 20.61 -0.75
CA TYR A 236 -10.22 20.68 -1.71
C TYR A 236 -8.91 21.10 -1.04
N ASP A 237 -8.88 21.10 0.31
CA ASP A 237 -7.71 21.52 1.06
C ASP A 237 -6.79 20.32 1.31
N ASN A 238 -5.62 20.35 0.68
CA ASN A 238 -4.63 19.30 0.81
C ASN A 238 -4.10 19.17 2.24
N LEU A 239 -3.76 17.96 2.58
CA LEU A 239 -2.96 17.62 3.76
C LEU A 239 -1.50 17.59 3.36
N CYS A 240 -0.60 18.12 4.17
CA CYS A 240 0.84 18.03 3.91
C CYS A 240 1.64 17.62 5.14
N THR A 241 2.83 17.07 4.91
CA THR A 241 3.78 16.78 5.99
C THR A 241 4.28 18.06 6.65
N GLU A 242 4.46 18.06 7.99
CA GLU A 242 5.16 19.16 8.67
C GLU A 242 6.61 19.22 8.24
N LYS A 243 7.26 18.07 8.13
CA LYS A 243 8.64 17.93 7.64
C LYS A 243 8.67 18.15 6.12
N GLN A 244 9.74 18.82 5.66
CA GLN A 244 10.09 18.97 4.27
C GLN A 244 11.12 17.90 3.85
N TYR A 245 11.09 17.52 2.58
CA TYR A 245 11.94 16.47 2.00
C TYR A 245 12.68 17.00 0.77
N GLY A 246 13.95 16.62 0.65
CA GLY A 246 14.73 16.76 -0.57
C GLY A 246 14.59 15.52 -1.46
N ASP A 247 15.69 14.82 -1.73
CA ASP A 247 15.64 13.51 -2.37
C ASP A 247 15.05 12.49 -1.40
N PHE A 248 14.14 11.63 -1.89
CA PHE A 248 13.50 10.64 -1.05
C PHE A 248 13.02 9.42 -1.85
N GLU A 249 12.77 8.37 -1.11
CA GLU A 249 12.01 7.19 -1.52
C GLU A 249 10.83 7.04 -0.57
N MET A 250 9.65 6.66 -1.08
CA MET A 250 8.48 6.41 -0.23
C MET A 250 7.67 5.23 -0.73
N TYR A 251 7.08 4.53 0.22
CA TYR A 251 5.99 3.59 -0.02
C TYR A 251 4.69 4.21 0.47
N VAL A 252 3.62 4.05 -0.29
CA VAL A 252 2.28 4.46 0.11
C VAL A 252 1.24 3.54 -0.50
N ASP A 253 0.41 2.96 0.36
CA ASP A 253 -0.77 2.22 -0.06
C ASP A 253 -1.95 3.18 -0.11
N TRP A 254 -2.79 3.05 -1.13
CA TRP A 254 -3.95 3.89 -1.32
C TRP A 254 -5.14 3.11 -1.88
N MET A 255 -6.33 3.60 -1.58
CA MET A 255 -7.59 3.06 -2.09
C MET A 255 -8.57 4.21 -2.33
N LEU A 256 -9.29 4.16 -3.43
CA LEU A 256 -10.40 5.07 -3.71
C LEU A 256 -11.73 4.41 -3.30
N ASP A 257 -12.58 5.16 -2.60
CA ASP A 257 -13.91 4.67 -2.21
C ASP A 257 -14.80 4.53 -3.45
N PRO A 258 -15.34 3.33 -3.75
CA PRO A 258 -16.22 3.12 -4.89
C PRO A 258 -17.58 3.87 -4.79
N LYS A 259 -17.89 4.41 -3.62
CA LYS A 259 -19.10 5.21 -3.39
C LYS A 259 -18.89 6.70 -3.67
N GLY A 260 -17.64 7.12 -3.84
CA GLY A 260 -17.30 8.50 -4.18
C GLY A 260 -17.78 8.86 -5.59
N PRO A 261 -18.32 10.08 -5.81
CA PRO A 261 -18.88 10.48 -7.11
C PRO A 261 -17.82 10.65 -8.19
N GLU A 262 -16.60 11.03 -7.81
CA GLU A 262 -15.49 11.35 -8.72
C GLU A 262 -14.15 10.95 -8.09
N ALA A 263 -13.92 9.63 -8.02
CA ALA A 263 -12.73 9.09 -7.40
C ALA A 263 -11.44 9.58 -8.11
N ASP A 264 -10.80 10.57 -7.51
CA ASP A 264 -9.63 11.29 -7.99
C ASP A 264 -8.79 11.77 -6.81
N ALA A 265 -7.50 11.61 -6.90
CA ALA A 265 -6.54 12.05 -5.90
C ALA A 265 -5.15 12.21 -6.50
N GLY A 266 -4.16 12.49 -5.66
CA GLY A 266 -2.77 12.55 -6.08
C GLY A 266 -1.83 12.79 -4.91
N ILE A 267 -0.56 12.51 -5.15
CA ILE A 267 0.51 12.77 -4.20
C ILE A 267 1.40 13.85 -4.80
N TYR A 268 1.50 15.01 -4.12
CA TYR A 268 2.40 16.07 -4.51
C TYR A 268 3.79 15.81 -3.97
N LEU A 269 4.77 15.96 -4.81
CA LEU A 269 6.17 15.73 -4.49
C LEU A 269 6.88 17.07 -4.37
N ARG A 270 7.45 17.35 -3.20
CA ARG A 270 8.12 18.63 -2.91
C ARG A 270 7.27 19.84 -3.31
N GLY A 271 6.02 19.87 -2.85
CA GLY A 271 5.10 20.97 -3.08
C GLY A 271 4.60 21.14 -4.52
N THR A 272 4.87 20.16 -5.40
CA THR A 272 4.51 20.22 -6.82
C THR A 272 3.58 19.07 -7.20
N PRO A 273 2.41 19.34 -7.83
CA PRO A 273 1.51 18.31 -8.31
C PRO A 273 2.08 17.55 -9.51
N GLN A 274 1.82 16.31 -9.71
CA GLN A 274 1.42 15.26 -8.79
C GLN A 274 1.68 13.89 -9.43
N VAL A 275 1.87 12.88 -8.59
CA VAL A 275 1.68 11.49 -8.98
C VAL A 275 0.18 11.23 -8.93
N GLN A 276 -0.43 10.99 -10.08
CA GLN A 276 -1.89 10.90 -10.23
C GLN A 276 -2.46 9.61 -9.67
N ILE A 277 -3.62 9.71 -9.03
CA ILE A 277 -4.46 8.60 -8.58
C ILE A 277 -5.87 8.84 -9.10
N TRP A 278 -6.45 7.89 -9.82
CA TRP A 278 -7.84 7.99 -10.26
C TRP A 278 -8.54 6.67 -10.57
N ASP A 279 -9.84 6.74 -10.64
CA ASP A 279 -10.66 5.65 -11.15
C ASP A 279 -10.51 5.55 -12.66
N THR A 280 -9.87 4.49 -13.11
CA THR A 280 -9.57 4.24 -14.54
C THR A 280 -10.81 4.08 -15.41
N SER A 281 -11.99 3.90 -14.84
CA SER A 281 -13.26 3.83 -15.60
C SER A 281 -13.74 5.21 -16.06
N ARG A 282 -13.19 6.31 -15.52
CA ARG A 282 -13.56 7.69 -15.86
C ARG A 282 -12.92 8.14 -17.19
N VAL A 283 -13.34 7.54 -18.28
CA VAL A 283 -12.82 7.79 -19.63
C VAL A 283 -13.03 9.24 -20.08
N ASN A 284 -14.09 9.90 -19.61
CA ASN A 284 -14.42 11.29 -19.91
C ASN A 284 -13.37 12.31 -19.45
N VAL A 285 -12.55 11.97 -18.44
CA VAL A 285 -11.44 12.82 -17.96
C VAL A 285 -10.07 12.29 -18.37
N GLY A 286 -10.00 11.21 -19.11
CA GLY A 286 -8.77 10.60 -19.58
C GLY A 286 -8.13 9.60 -18.62
N ALA A 287 -8.85 9.18 -17.56
CA ALA A 287 -8.34 8.31 -16.50
C ALA A 287 -8.02 6.87 -16.95
N GLN A 288 -8.49 6.44 -18.13
CA GLN A 288 -8.22 5.11 -18.69
C GLN A 288 -6.73 4.82 -18.94
N VAL A 289 -5.88 5.84 -18.86
CA VAL A 289 -4.41 5.68 -18.99
C VAL A 289 -3.77 5.05 -17.73
N GLY A 290 -4.49 5.05 -16.60
CA GLY A 290 -4.02 4.52 -15.32
C GLY A 290 -3.44 5.58 -14.39
N SER A 291 -3.24 5.18 -13.13
CA SER A 291 -2.61 5.99 -12.09
C SER A 291 -1.08 5.94 -12.17
N GLY A 292 -0.43 6.84 -11.46
CA GLY A 292 1.03 6.90 -11.30
C GLY A 292 1.73 7.88 -12.24
N GLY A 293 1.05 8.41 -13.26
CA GLY A 293 1.63 9.39 -14.16
C GLY A 293 1.92 10.74 -13.49
N LEU A 294 2.86 11.50 -14.04
CA LEU A 294 3.17 12.86 -13.64
C LEU A 294 2.22 13.84 -14.34
N TYR A 295 0.96 13.79 -13.96
CA TYR A 295 -0.19 14.31 -14.69
C TYR A 295 -0.05 15.74 -15.19
N ASN A 296 0.59 16.61 -14.42
CA ASN A 296 0.71 18.04 -14.74
C ASN A 296 1.94 18.39 -15.60
N ASN A 297 2.76 17.42 -16.00
CA ASN A 297 3.84 17.67 -16.96
C ASN A 297 3.28 18.12 -18.32
N GLN A 298 3.95 19.04 -18.97
CA GLN A 298 3.58 19.58 -20.30
C GLN A 298 4.62 19.26 -21.37
N VAL A 299 5.91 19.28 -21.01
CA VAL A 299 7.02 19.03 -21.92
C VAL A 299 7.53 17.60 -21.79
N ASN A 300 7.65 17.13 -20.53
CA ASN A 300 8.08 15.78 -20.24
C ASN A 300 6.87 14.83 -20.17
N GLU A 301 7.11 13.53 -20.17
CA GLU A 301 6.05 12.53 -20.08
C GLU A 301 5.13 12.76 -18.89
N SER A 302 3.82 12.77 -19.15
CA SER A 302 2.79 12.98 -18.13
C SER A 302 1.96 11.74 -17.83
N LYS A 303 1.98 10.75 -18.73
CA LYS A 303 1.17 9.54 -18.60
C LYS A 303 2.00 8.38 -18.08
N PRO A 304 1.39 7.43 -17.37
CA PRO A 304 2.06 6.17 -17.05
C PRO A 304 2.27 5.36 -18.33
N SER A 305 3.28 4.50 -18.35
CA SER A 305 3.61 3.64 -19.49
C SER A 305 2.58 2.52 -19.72
N LYS A 306 1.81 2.19 -18.69
CA LYS A 306 0.77 1.15 -18.69
C LYS A 306 -0.24 1.40 -17.56
N VAL A 307 -1.40 0.76 -17.65
CA VAL A 307 -2.37 0.65 -16.57
C VAL A 307 -1.91 -0.49 -15.65
N ALA A 308 -1.69 -0.20 -14.38
CA ALA A 308 -1.31 -1.18 -13.36
C ALA A 308 -2.20 -1.10 -12.11
N ASP A 309 -3.29 -0.38 -12.19
CA ASP A 309 -4.27 -0.19 -11.12
C ASP A 309 -5.00 -1.48 -10.79
N ASN A 310 -5.26 -1.72 -9.52
CA ASN A 310 -6.24 -2.68 -9.06
C ASN A 310 -7.65 -2.09 -9.22
N LYS A 311 -8.68 -2.92 -9.06
CA LYS A 311 -10.08 -2.49 -9.22
C LYS A 311 -10.42 -1.37 -8.21
N LEU A 312 -11.34 -0.50 -8.59
CA LEU A 312 -11.89 0.51 -7.71
C LEU A 312 -12.41 -0.14 -6.40
N GLY A 313 -12.05 0.44 -5.26
CA GLY A 313 -12.34 -0.13 -3.94
C GLY A 313 -11.34 -1.19 -3.47
N GLU A 314 -10.29 -1.43 -4.20
CA GLU A 314 -9.17 -2.28 -3.78
C GLU A 314 -7.92 -1.47 -3.49
N TRP A 315 -7.07 -1.99 -2.61
CA TRP A 315 -5.79 -1.37 -2.28
C TRP A 315 -4.83 -1.43 -3.46
N ASN A 316 -4.10 -0.35 -3.63
CA ASN A 316 -2.97 -0.21 -4.52
C ASN A 316 -1.73 0.17 -3.71
N SER A 317 -0.55 -0.14 -4.20
CA SER A 317 0.72 0.19 -3.56
C SER A 317 1.62 0.96 -4.53
N PHE A 318 2.03 2.17 -4.13
CA PHE A 318 3.08 2.91 -4.79
C PHE A 318 4.43 2.72 -4.10
N TYR A 319 5.48 2.58 -4.90
CA TYR A 319 6.81 3.00 -4.56
C TYR A 319 7.17 4.20 -5.43
N ILE A 320 7.55 5.30 -4.80
CA ILE A 320 7.93 6.56 -5.46
C ILE A 320 9.36 6.90 -5.05
N LYS A 321 10.21 7.18 -6.04
CA LYS A 321 11.57 7.66 -5.83
C LYS A 321 11.74 9.00 -6.53
N MET A 322 12.23 10.00 -5.80
CA MET A 322 12.55 11.32 -6.34
C MET A 322 13.98 11.69 -6.01
N VAL A 323 14.80 11.89 -7.03
CA VAL A 323 16.21 12.32 -6.93
C VAL A 323 16.42 13.51 -7.85
N GLY A 324 16.83 14.64 -7.31
CA GLY A 324 16.84 15.88 -8.05
C GLY A 324 15.42 16.24 -8.53
N ASP A 325 15.25 16.43 -9.82
CA ASP A 325 13.96 16.67 -10.48
C ASP A 325 13.34 15.40 -11.10
N ARG A 326 13.98 14.23 -10.92
CA ARG A 326 13.60 12.99 -11.58
C ARG A 326 12.81 12.07 -10.67
N VAL A 327 11.73 11.56 -11.23
CA VAL A 327 10.77 10.70 -10.53
C VAL A 327 10.66 9.35 -11.20
N THR A 328 10.69 8.31 -10.38
CA THR A 328 10.34 6.93 -10.76
C THR A 328 9.12 6.51 -9.93
N VAL A 329 8.12 5.93 -10.56
CA VAL A 329 6.92 5.41 -9.91
C VAL A 329 6.72 3.95 -10.29
N VAL A 330 6.56 3.12 -9.27
CA VAL A 330 6.16 1.72 -9.38
C VAL A 330 4.77 1.59 -8.76
N LEU A 331 3.81 1.11 -9.52
CA LEU A 331 2.44 0.84 -9.08
C LEU A 331 2.19 -0.67 -9.09
N ASN A 332 1.86 -1.22 -7.94
CA ASN A 332 1.56 -2.65 -7.78
C ASN A 332 2.65 -3.57 -8.36
N GLY A 333 3.93 -3.17 -8.24
CA GLY A 333 5.08 -3.89 -8.76
C GLY A 333 5.42 -3.64 -10.24
N GLU A 334 4.64 -2.81 -10.92
CA GLU A 334 4.86 -2.42 -12.30
C GLU A 334 5.45 -1.01 -12.38
N LYS A 335 6.62 -0.84 -12.99
CA LYS A 335 7.20 0.48 -13.20
C LYS A 335 6.40 1.22 -14.28
N VAL A 336 5.69 2.26 -13.86
CA VAL A 336 4.79 3.05 -14.72
C VAL A 336 5.39 4.40 -15.13
N VAL A 337 6.34 4.93 -14.35
CA VAL A 337 7.15 6.10 -14.68
C VAL A 337 8.61 5.76 -14.39
N ASP A 338 9.50 6.01 -15.34
CA ASP A 338 10.91 5.67 -15.23
C ASP A 338 11.81 6.88 -15.42
N ASN A 339 12.27 7.45 -14.28
CA ASN A 339 13.26 8.52 -14.26
C ASN A 339 12.87 9.75 -15.09
N VAL A 340 11.61 10.16 -15.01
CA VAL A 340 11.05 11.30 -15.75
C VAL A 340 11.18 12.59 -14.93
N ILE A 341 11.48 13.70 -15.59
CA ILE A 341 11.55 15.02 -14.96
C ILE A 341 10.14 15.45 -14.51
N LEU A 342 10.00 15.83 -13.24
CA LEU A 342 8.81 16.52 -12.72
C LEU A 342 8.97 18.02 -12.91
N GLU A 343 8.05 18.60 -13.66
CA GLU A 343 8.06 20.03 -13.95
C GLU A 343 7.47 20.86 -12.80
N ASN A 344 8.05 22.05 -12.56
CA ASN A 344 7.43 22.98 -11.61
C ASN A 344 6.09 23.49 -12.16
N TYR A 345 5.00 23.06 -11.56
CA TYR A 345 3.65 23.43 -11.98
C TYR A 345 3.33 24.92 -11.73
N TRP A 346 3.85 25.46 -10.63
CA TRP A 346 3.52 26.81 -10.16
C TRP A 346 4.23 27.91 -10.93
N ASP A 347 5.42 27.63 -11.45
CA ASP A 347 6.13 28.48 -12.41
C ASP A 347 7.01 27.60 -13.31
N ARG A 348 6.59 27.43 -14.55
CA ARG A 348 7.26 26.58 -15.55
C ARG A 348 8.66 27.02 -15.92
N LYS A 349 9.05 28.24 -15.54
CA LYS A 349 10.40 28.78 -15.76
C LYS A 349 11.37 28.46 -14.63
N LEU A 350 10.86 28.05 -13.49
CA LEU A 350 11.65 27.69 -12.33
C LEU A 350 11.97 26.20 -12.31
N PRO A 351 13.12 25.80 -11.73
CA PRO A 351 13.37 24.41 -11.42
C PRO A 351 12.41 23.92 -10.34
N ILE A 352 12.37 22.59 -10.15
CA ILE A 352 11.64 22.00 -9.03
C ILE A 352 12.21 22.49 -7.70
N PHE A 353 11.38 22.63 -6.66
CA PHE A 353 11.84 23.03 -5.33
C PHE A 353 12.83 21.98 -4.78
N PRO A 354 13.99 22.40 -4.24
CA PRO A 354 14.99 21.45 -3.76
C PRO A 354 14.53 20.70 -2.50
N VAL A 355 13.75 21.37 -1.66
CA VAL A 355 13.18 20.83 -0.41
C VAL A 355 11.79 21.43 -0.20
N GLU A 356 10.77 20.59 -0.06
CA GLU A 356 9.38 21.00 0.25
C GLU A 356 8.57 19.82 0.82
N GLN A 357 7.31 20.05 1.17
CA GLN A 357 6.42 19.06 1.72
C GLN A 357 6.04 17.97 0.71
N ILE A 358 5.64 16.81 1.23
CA ILE A 358 4.82 15.82 0.55
C ILE A 358 3.36 16.14 0.89
N GLU A 359 2.49 16.13 -0.12
CA GLU A 359 1.08 16.51 0.05
C GLU A 359 0.17 15.38 -0.43
N MET A 360 -0.93 15.19 0.29
CA MET A 360 -2.04 14.32 -0.12
C MET A 360 -3.17 15.22 -0.64
N GLN A 361 -3.55 15.01 -1.90
CA GLN A 361 -4.55 15.84 -2.56
C GLN A 361 -5.95 15.53 -2.02
N ALA A 362 -6.69 16.60 -1.68
CA ALA A 362 -8.13 16.58 -1.51
C ALA A 362 -8.79 17.03 -2.81
N HIS A 363 -9.69 16.23 -3.36
CA HIS A 363 -10.31 16.52 -4.65
C HIS A 363 -11.85 16.39 -4.61
N GLY A 364 -12.49 16.70 -3.49
CA GLY A 364 -13.94 16.71 -3.35
C GLY A 364 -14.60 15.32 -3.48
N SER A 365 -13.82 14.25 -3.41
CA SER A 365 -14.30 12.86 -3.49
C SER A 365 -13.44 11.96 -2.59
N LYS A 366 -14.12 11.00 -1.96
CA LYS A 366 -13.52 10.06 -1.01
C LYS A 366 -12.73 8.96 -1.72
#